data_f510fd9eb15f5f1011ee7d8a259ddac1
#
_entry.id   f510fd9eb15f5f1011ee7d8a259ddac1
#
_cell.length_a   1.000
_cell.length_b   1.000
_cell.length_c   1.000
_cell.angle_alpha   90.00
_cell.angle_beta   90.00
_cell.angle_gamma   90.00
#
_symmetry.space_group_name_H-M   'P 1'
#
loop_
_entity.id
_entity.type
_entity.pdbx_description
1 polymer ?
#
loop_
_entity_poly.entity_id
_entity_poly.type
_entity_poly.pdbx_seq_one_letter_code
_entity_poly.pdbx_strand_id
1 'polypeptide(L)'
;MGAGDAGRWXPGGRAAWGRGQCGNFGPGGRNGAGPARVGGKMPNKKTAGKRAPAKRKLAEVFGLGEVLADTSRKEWKLGVPIGQGGFGRLYLADVNSSKSVGSDAPYVAKVEPSQNGPLFTELKFYMRAAKPDEIQKWTKSHKLKYLGVPRYWGSGLHERNGNSYRFMIMDRFGRDLQKMYEENAKQFSHKTVLQLGLRILDILEYVHEHEYVHGDIKAANLLLSYKNPNQVYLVDYGLAYRYCPEGVHKVYKEDPKRCHDGTIEYTSIDAHKGVAPSRRGDLEILGYCMIHWLSGHLPWEDNLKDPNFVRDSKIRCRDNISILMDECFPGKNKPDEIAKYMEKVKLLSYEEKPVYQHFREVLLQGLKAIGQKDDGVLDFGLAENGDCQRNPVQKKKRKAAAAASESTEAEMEDTGSPKKKKAAASNAIATRTQKMTSPKPKKSTATRKRVQK
;
A
#
# COMPACT_ATOMS: atom_id res chain seq x y z
N MET A 1 5.93 60.06 -28.21
CA MET A 1 5.07 60.08 -29.41
C MET A 1 4.64 58.65 -29.73
N GLY A 2 3.36 58.39 -29.73
CA GLY A 2 2.73 57.20 -30.25
C GLY A 2 2.08 56.28 -29.19
N ALA A 3 0.91 56.69 -28.73
CA ALA A 3 -0.03 55.83 -27.98
C ALA A 3 -0.84 54.97 -28.95
N GLY A 4 -1.23 53.82 -28.56
CA GLY A 4 -2.23 52.99 -29.23
C GLY A 4 -2.45 51.72 -28.45
N ASP A 5 -3.47 51.34 -28.13
CA ASP A 5 -4.88 51.42 -27.94
C ASP A 5 -5.34 50.08 -27.32
N ALA A 6 -6.11 50.14 -26.27
CA ALA A 6 -6.59 48.99 -25.52
C ALA A 6 -7.91 48.46 -26.10
N GLY A 7 -7.95 47.26 -26.53
CA GLY A 7 -9.18 46.55 -27.00
C GLY A 7 -9.89 45.86 -25.83
N ARG A 8 -11.06 46.37 -25.49
CA ARG A 8 -11.97 45.85 -24.44
C ARG A 8 -13.01 44.91 -25.08
N TRP A 9 -13.18 43.74 -24.54
CA TRP A 9 -14.30 42.88 -24.93
C TRP A 9 -15.26 42.63 -23.75
N UNK A 10 -16.56 42.74 -23.89
CA UNK A 10 -17.42 42.62 -23.06
C UNK A 10 -18.25 41.57 -23.12
N PRO A 11 -18.92 41.51 -22.25
CA PRO A 11 -19.67 40.27 -22.22
C PRO A 11 -21.07 40.38 -22.82
N GLY A 12 -21.40 39.46 -23.64
CA GLY A 12 -22.72 39.36 -24.29
C GLY A 12 -23.53 38.17 -23.77
N GLY A 13 -24.78 38.44 -23.44
CA GLY A 13 -25.97 37.66 -23.69
C GLY A 13 -26.36 36.51 -22.80
N ARG A 14 -27.28 36.75 -21.85
CA ARG A 14 -28.10 35.72 -21.19
C ARG A 14 -29.23 35.27 -22.13
N ALA A 15 -29.39 33.95 -22.29
CA ALA A 15 -30.61 33.38 -22.84
C ALA A 15 -31.37 32.66 -21.75
N ALA A 16 -32.60 33.12 -21.48
CA ALA A 16 -33.54 32.49 -20.52
C ALA A 16 -34.34 31.42 -21.24
N TRP A 17 -34.48 30.26 -20.64
CA TRP A 17 -35.47 29.26 -21.07
C TRP A 17 -36.42 28.97 -19.90
N GLY A 18 -37.73 28.94 -20.26
CA GLY A 18 -38.88 29.07 -19.38
C GLY A 18 -39.25 27.81 -18.60
N ARG A 19 -39.94 28.05 -17.53
CA ARG A 19 -40.59 27.07 -16.64
C ARG A 19 -41.81 26.47 -17.36
N GLY A 20 -41.85 25.14 -17.43
CA GLY A 20 -43.09 24.41 -17.77
C GLY A 20 -43.80 23.96 -16.49
N GLN A 21 -45.08 24.29 -16.41
CA GLN A 21 -45.96 24.04 -15.26
C GLN A 21 -46.43 22.58 -15.16
N CYS A 22 -46.53 22.09 -13.92
CA CYS A 22 -47.16 20.84 -13.54
C CYS A 22 -48.70 20.90 -13.72
N GLY A 23 -49.24 19.92 -14.37
CA GLY A 23 -50.69 19.69 -14.37
C GLY A 23 -51.07 18.44 -13.57
N ASN A 24 -51.83 18.65 -12.51
CA ASN A 24 -52.53 17.63 -11.72
C ASN A 24 -53.79 17.17 -12.45
N PHE A 25 -54.03 15.86 -12.52
CA PHE A 25 -55.37 15.31 -12.68
C PHE A 25 -55.54 14.03 -11.84
N GLY A 26 -56.53 14.04 -10.96
CA GLY A 26 -56.99 12.96 -10.11
C GLY A 26 -58.15 12.16 -10.73
N PRO A 27 -58.77 11.26 -9.96
CA PRO A 27 -59.24 9.96 -10.49
C PRO A 27 -60.72 9.92 -10.90
N GLY A 28 -61.02 9.08 -11.87
CA GLY A 28 -62.41 8.71 -12.17
C GLY A 28 -62.51 7.27 -12.61
N GLY A 29 -63.46 6.54 -12.01
CA GLY A 29 -63.60 5.11 -12.05
C GLY A 29 -64.61 4.57 -13.07
N ARG A 30 -64.69 3.25 -13.06
CA ARG A 30 -65.78 2.30 -13.34
C ARG A 30 -65.82 1.58 -14.71
N ASN A 31 -65.75 0.24 -14.54
CA ASN A 31 -66.60 -0.84 -15.07
C ASN A 31 -66.57 -1.24 -16.54
N GLY A 32 -66.36 -2.55 -16.75
CA GLY A 32 -66.82 -3.26 -17.93
C GLY A 32 -66.11 -4.57 -18.25
N ALA A 33 -66.74 -5.64 -17.88
CA ALA A 33 -66.79 -7.02 -18.37
C ALA A 33 -65.67 -7.58 -19.28
N GLY A 34 -65.15 -8.75 -18.87
CA GLY A 34 -64.34 -9.65 -19.70
C GLY A 34 -65.08 -10.35 -20.81
N PRO A 35 -64.46 -11.16 -21.70
CA PRO A 35 -64.13 -12.54 -21.33
C PRO A 35 -62.89 -13.18 -22.02
N ALA A 36 -62.62 -14.38 -21.58
CA ALA A 36 -61.99 -15.52 -22.20
C ALA A 36 -60.44 -15.63 -22.18
N ARG A 37 -60.00 -16.57 -21.35
CA ARG A 37 -58.69 -17.19 -21.29
C ARG A 37 -58.32 -17.91 -22.56
N VAL A 38 -57.10 -17.66 -23.08
CA VAL A 38 -56.33 -18.63 -23.85
C VAL A 38 -55.03 -18.87 -23.12
N GLY A 39 -54.85 -20.07 -22.63
CA GLY A 39 -53.67 -20.47 -21.87
C GLY A 39 -52.43 -20.65 -22.77
N GLY A 40 -51.53 -19.69 -22.73
CA GLY A 40 -50.17 -19.87 -23.26
C GLY A 40 -49.19 -20.07 -22.11
N LYS A 41 -48.65 -21.29 -21.96
CA LYS A 41 -47.54 -21.54 -21.02
C LYS A 41 -46.32 -20.75 -21.44
N MET A 42 -45.98 -19.73 -20.68
CA MET A 42 -44.66 -19.07 -20.85
C MET A 42 -43.53 -20.02 -20.38
N PRO A 43 -42.44 -20.09 -21.15
CA PRO A 43 -41.30 -20.91 -20.70
C PRO A 43 -40.66 -20.30 -19.44
N ASN A 44 -40.48 -21.13 -18.43
CA ASN A 44 -39.77 -20.80 -17.19
C ASN A 44 -38.38 -20.25 -17.54
N LYS A 45 -38.15 -18.95 -17.28
CA LYS A 45 -36.79 -18.38 -17.24
C LYS A 45 -36.03 -19.10 -16.13
N LYS A 46 -35.15 -20.04 -16.52
CA LYS A 46 -34.13 -20.58 -15.61
C LYS A 46 -33.33 -19.41 -15.05
N THR A 47 -33.50 -19.13 -13.79
CA THR A 47 -32.62 -18.21 -13.06
C THR A 47 -31.20 -18.75 -13.18
N ALA A 48 -30.36 -18.04 -13.90
CA ALA A 48 -28.93 -18.39 -13.99
C ALA A 48 -28.37 -18.33 -12.55
N GLY A 49 -28.08 -19.49 -12.00
CA GLY A 49 -27.42 -19.62 -10.70
C GLY A 49 -26.15 -18.77 -10.69
N LYS A 50 -25.96 -17.96 -9.65
CA LYS A 50 -24.72 -17.21 -9.45
C LYS A 50 -23.55 -18.19 -9.47
N ARG A 51 -22.75 -18.17 -10.55
CA ARG A 51 -21.50 -18.92 -10.59
C ARG A 51 -20.64 -18.48 -9.41
N ALA A 52 -20.19 -19.44 -8.62
CA ALA A 52 -19.18 -19.17 -7.58
C ALA A 52 -17.99 -18.43 -8.23
N PRO A 53 -17.42 -17.43 -7.56
CA PRO A 53 -16.27 -16.72 -8.12
C PRO A 53 -15.15 -17.73 -8.46
N ALA A 54 -14.65 -17.66 -9.67
CA ALA A 54 -13.57 -18.54 -10.13
C ALA A 54 -12.40 -18.44 -9.14
N LYS A 55 -11.91 -19.56 -8.67
CA LYS A 55 -10.71 -19.61 -7.83
C LYS A 55 -9.56 -18.95 -8.60
N ARG A 56 -9.02 -17.87 -8.04
CA ARG A 56 -7.88 -17.18 -8.63
C ARG A 56 -6.68 -18.11 -8.68
N LYS A 57 -6.05 -18.21 -9.84
CA LYS A 57 -4.89 -19.08 -10.05
C LYS A 57 -3.60 -18.28 -9.88
N LEU A 58 -2.60 -18.91 -9.31
CA LEU A 58 -1.24 -18.35 -9.27
C LEU A 58 -0.59 -18.56 -10.66
N ALA A 59 0.19 -17.58 -11.10
CA ALA A 59 0.96 -17.70 -12.34
C ALA A 59 1.97 -18.86 -12.24
N GLU A 60 2.16 -19.60 -13.32
CA GLU A 60 3.24 -20.60 -13.39
C GLU A 60 4.62 -19.92 -13.30
N VAL A 61 5.64 -20.69 -13.01
CA VAL A 61 7.01 -20.16 -12.91
C VAL A 61 7.58 -19.95 -14.31
N PHE A 62 8.00 -18.73 -14.61
CA PHE A 62 8.63 -18.39 -15.89
C PHE A 62 10.14 -18.69 -15.81
N GLY A 63 10.70 -19.06 -16.93
CA GLY A 63 12.13 -19.39 -17.04
C GLY A 63 13.03 -18.16 -16.92
N LEU A 64 14.23 -18.40 -16.43
CA LEU A 64 15.28 -17.38 -16.42
C LEU A 64 15.61 -16.96 -17.87
N GLY A 65 15.63 -15.67 -18.13
CA GLY A 65 15.91 -15.15 -19.49
C GLY A 65 14.68 -15.08 -20.38
N GLU A 66 13.50 -15.48 -19.94
CA GLU A 66 12.26 -15.37 -20.71
C GLU A 66 12.01 -13.91 -21.09
N VAL A 67 11.59 -13.66 -22.33
CA VAL A 67 11.40 -12.31 -22.87
C VAL A 67 9.90 -12.00 -23.00
N LEU A 68 9.51 -10.87 -22.44
CA LEU A 68 8.15 -10.33 -22.51
C LEU A 68 8.13 -9.08 -23.39
N ALA A 69 7.28 -9.04 -24.42
CA ALA A 69 7.09 -7.85 -25.26
C ALA A 69 5.91 -7.04 -24.75
N ASP A 70 6.11 -5.76 -24.44
CA ASP A 70 5.05 -4.88 -23.97
C ASP A 70 4.23 -4.31 -25.14
N THR A 71 3.18 -3.55 -24.83
CA THR A 71 2.26 -2.96 -25.83
C THR A 71 2.95 -1.97 -26.77
N SER A 72 4.13 -1.44 -26.40
CA SER A 72 4.94 -0.57 -27.27
C SER A 72 5.99 -1.36 -28.07
N ARG A 73 5.97 -2.69 -27.96
CA ARG A 73 6.94 -3.64 -28.56
C ARG A 73 8.33 -3.57 -27.94
N LYS A 74 8.48 -2.91 -26.79
CA LYS A 74 9.71 -2.95 -26.03
C LYS A 74 9.82 -4.32 -25.35
N GLU A 75 10.97 -4.93 -25.43
CA GLU A 75 11.23 -6.25 -24.86
C GLU A 75 11.91 -6.16 -23.50
N TRP A 76 11.43 -6.98 -22.60
CA TRP A 76 11.88 -7.08 -21.21
C TRP A 76 12.30 -8.51 -20.91
N LYS A 77 13.52 -8.69 -20.43
CA LYS A 77 14.07 -10.00 -20.07
C LYS A 77 13.88 -10.26 -18.58
N LEU A 78 13.38 -11.44 -18.22
CA LEU A 78 13.17 -11.84 -16.84
C LEU A 78 14.43 -12.43 -16.22
N GLY A 79 14.71 -12.02 -14.99
CA GLY A 79 15.71 -12.60 -14.10
C GLY A 79 15.07 -13.60 -13.12
N VAL A 80 15.71 -13.76 -11.97
CA VAL A 80 15.23 -14.68 -10.92
C VAL A 80 13.90 -14.19 -10.34
N PRO A 81 13.01 -15.10 -9.92
CA PRO A 81 11.84 -14.72 -9.14
C PRO A 81 12.28 -14.18 -7.76
N ILE A 82 11.68 -13.07 -7.33
CA ILE A 82 12.02 -12.40 -6.07
C ILE A 82 10.86 -12.35 -5.08
N GLY A 83 9.67 -12.77 -5.52
CA GLY A 83 8.51 -12.77 -4.64
C GLY A 83 7.30 -13.43 -5.27
N GLN A 84 6.36 -13.74 -4.39
CA GLN A 84 5.08 -14.32 -4.79
C GLN A 84 3.99 -13.66 -3.95
N GLY A 85 3.03 -13.05 -4.62
CA GLY A 85 1.82 -12.54 -3.99
C GLY A 85 0.67 -13.54 -4.09
N GLY A 86 -0.48 -13.18 -3.58
CA GLY A 86 -1.67 -14.03 -3.61
C GLY A 86 -2.15 -14.41 -5.03
N PHE A 87 -1.76 -13.66 -6.03
CA PHE A 87 -2.29 -13.80 -7.40
C PHE A 87 -1.22 -13.89 -8.46
N GLY A 88 0.01 -13.47 -8.15
CA GLY A 88 1.06 -13.36 -9.15
C GLY A 88 2.46 -13.57 -8.61
N ARG A 89 3.40 -13.48 -9.53
CA ARG A 89 4.83 -13.63 -9.24
C ARG A 89 5.57 -12.35 -9.63
N LEU A 90 6.63 -12.07 -8.88
CA LEU A 90 7.53 -10.96 -9.11
C LEU A 90 8.89 -11.49 -9.56
N TYR A 91 9.41 -10.93 -10.63
CA TYR A 91 10.72 -11.28 -11.20
C TYR A 91 11.59 -10.04 -11.28
N LEU A 92 12.88 -10.17 -11.08
CA LEU A 92 13.82 -9.16 -11.54
C LEU A 92 13.64 -9.00 -13.06
N ALA A 93 13.82 -7.80 -13.58
CA ALA A 93 13.66 -7.56 -15.01
C ALA A 93 14.63 -6.48 -15.48
N ASP A 94 15.02 -6.57 -16.74
CA ASP A 94 15.78 -5.53 -17.42
C ASP A 94 15.36 -5.46 -18.89
N VAL A 95 15.78 -4.41 -19.56
CA VAL A 95 15.57 -4.29 -21.01
C VAL A 95 16.30 -5.46 -21.69
N ASN A 96 15.65 -6.10 -22.69
CA ASN A 96 16.24 -7.24 -23.35
C ASN A 96 17.56 -6.88 -24.03
N SER A 97 18.57 -7.68 -23.81
CA SER A 97 19.91 -7.54 -24.37
C SER A 97 20.61 -8.90 -24.36
N SER A 98 21.82 -8.97 -24.89
CA SER A 98 22.64 -10.18 -24.86
C SER A 98 23.04 -10.59 -23.42
N LYS A 99 23.04 -9.63 -22.48
CA LYS A 99 23.43 -9.89 -21.09
C LYS A 99 22.31 -10.58 -20.32
N SER A 100 22.66 -11.40 -19.35
CA SER A 100 21.70 -11.95 -18.38
C SER A 100 21.25 -10.87 -17.40
N VAL A 101 20.05 -11.02 -16.84
CA VAL A 101 19.52 -10.10 -15.83
C VAL A 101 20.25 -10.35 -14.51
N GLY A 102 21.00 -9.35 -14.05
CA GLY A 102 21.82 -9.43 -12.84
C GLY A 102 20.99 -9.22 -11.56
N SER A 103 21.65 -9.51 -10.44
CA SER A 103 21.08 -9.26 -9.11
C SER A 103 20.86 -7.77 -8.80
N ASP A 104 21.47 -6.89 -9.59
CA ASP A 104 21.36 -5.42 -9.49
C ASP A 104 20.31 -4.82 -10.45
N ALA A 105 19.54 -5.65 -11.16
CA ALA A 105 18.53 -5.23 -12.13
C ALA A 105 17.62 -4.13 -11.55
N PRO A 106 17.37 -3.05 -12.31
CA PRO A 106 16.64 -1.88 -11.79
C PRO A 106 15.12 -2.01 -11.82
N TYR A 107 14.59 -3.03 -12.48
CA TYR A 107 13.15 -3.21 -12.69
C TYR A 107 12.65 -4.52 -12.11
N VAL A 108 11.32 -4.58 -11.96
CA VAL A 108 10.58 -5.77 -11.55
C VAL A 108 9.43 -5.98 -12.52
N ALA A 109 9.23 -7.23 -12.93
CA ALA A 109 8.02 -7.66 -13.66
C ALA A 109 7.06 -8.34 -12.69
N LYS A 110 5.84 -7.79 -12.55
CA LYS A 110 4.72 -8.42 -11.85
C LYS A 110 3.89 -9.17 -12.88
N VAL A 111 3.70 -10.49 -12.71
CA VAL A 111 3.04 -11.37 -13.69
C VAL A 111 1.87 -12.10 -13.03
N GLU A 112 0.68 -12.01 -13.64
CA GLU A 112 -0.53 -12.71 -13.18
C GLU A 112 -1.23 -13.38 -14.36
N PRO A 113 -1.95 -14.50 -14.14
CA PRO A 113 -2.90 -14.99 -15.15
C PRO A 113 -3.85 -13.88 -15.60
N SER A 114 -4.06 -13.74 -16.89
CA SER A 114 -4.82 -12.62 -17.46
C SER A 114 -6.27 -12.54 -16.97
N GLN A 115 -6.82 -13.67 -16.47
CA GLN A 115 -8.17 -13.76 -15.92
C GLN A 115 -8.28 -13.20 -14.50
N ASN A 116 -7.15 -12.99 -13.80
CA ASN A 116 -7.16 -12.40 -12.46
C ASN A 116 -7.47 -10.88 -12.55
N GLY A 117 -8.20 -10.36 -11.56
CA GLY A 117 -8.61 -8.95 -11.51
C GLY A 117 -7.60 -7.97 -10.94
N PRO A 118 -6.86 -8.32 -9.88
CA PRO A 118 -6.06 -7.33 -9.15
C PRO A 118 -5.04 -6.58 -10.01
N LEU A 119 -4.21 -7.26 -10.79
CA LEU A 119 -3.24 -6.60 -11.66
C LEU A 119 -3.92 -5.74 -12.74
N PHE A 120 -5.11 -6.12 -13.19
CA PHE A 120 -5.87 -5.32 -14.16
C PHE A 120 -6.30 -3.97 -13.56
N THR A 121 -6.75 -3.97 -12.30
CA THR A 121 -7.13 -2.74 -11.57
C THR A 121 -5.90 -1.87 -11.33
N GLU A 122 -4.85 -2.46 -10.80
CA GLU A 122 -3.58 -1.80 -10.52
C GLU A 122 -3.00 -1.15 -11.78
N LEU A 123 -3.02 -1.86 -12.90
CA LEU A 123 -2.52 -1.38 -14.19
C LEU A 123 -3.28 -0.14 -14.69
N LYS A 124 -4.60 -0.05 -14.46
CA LYS A 124 -5.38 1.14 -14.82
C LYS A 124 -4.87 2.39 -14.11
N PHE A 125 -4.51 2.27 -12.83
CA PHE A 125 -3.89 3.38 -12.09
C PHE A 125 -2.52 3.73 -12.70
N TYR A 126 -1.63 2.75 -12.87
CA TYR A 126 -0.27 3.00 -13.34
C TYR A 126 -0.23 3.64 -14.72
N MET A 127 -1.08 3.19 -15.63
CA MET A 127 -1.14 3.75 -17.00
C MET A 127 -1.63 5.21 -17.03
N ARG A 128 -2.45 5.62 -16.05
CA ARG A 128 -2.97 6.99 -15.96
C ARG A 128 -2.09 7.92 -15.14
N ALA A 129 -1.59 7.44 -14.01
CA ALA A 129 -1.02 8.30 -12.97
C ALA A 129 0.45 8.03 -12.66
N ALA A 130 1.09 7.04 -13.32
CA ALA A 130 2.44 6.65 -12.89
C ALA A 130 3.47 6.70 -14.03
N LYS A 131 3.20 7.45 -15.07
CA LYS A 131 4.18 7.70 -16.14
C LYS A 131 5.35 8.51 -15.60
N PRO A 132 6.58 8.14 -15.92
CA PRO A 132 7.77 8.84 -15.41
C PRO A 132 7.74 10.36 -15.61
N ASP A 133 7.29 10.82 -16.77
CA ASP A 133 7.24 12.24 -17.10
C ASP A 133 6.24 13.00 -16.22
N GLU A 134 5.08 12.41 -15.94
CA GLU A 134 4.04 13.02 -15.09
C GLU A 134 4.53 13.13 -13.64
N ILE A 135 5.12 12.05 -13.13
CA ILE A 135 5.75 12.04 -11.77
C ILE A 135 6.85 13.12 -11.71
N GLN A 136 7.69 13.22 -12.74
CA GLN A 136 8.78 14.21 -12.77
C GLN A 136 8.25 15.65 -12.82
N LYS A 137 7.22 15.92 -13.64
CA LYS A 137 6.55 17.24 -13.70
C LYS A 137 6.02 17.64 -12.33
N TRP A 138 5.29 16.73 -11.67
CA TRP A 138 4.73 16.96 -10.33
C TRP A 138 5.82 17.23 -9.31
N THR A 139 6.85 16.39 -9.28
CA THR A 139 7.99 16.50 -8.35
C THR A 139 8.65 17.88 -8.47
N LYS A 140 8.88 18.35 -9.70
CA LYS A 140 9.47 19.66 -9.98
C LYS A 140 8.55 20.80 -9.54
N SER A 141 7.26 20.77 -9.90
CA SER A 141 6.30 21.84 -9.60
C SER A 141 6.05 22.00 -8.11
N HIS A 142 6.10 20.89 -7.35
CA HIS A 142 5.90 20.87 -5.90
C HIS A 142 7.21 20.94 -5.10
N LYS A 143 8.36 21.12 -5.79
CA LYS A 143 9.70 21.24 -5.19
C LYS A 143 10.05 20.06 -4.27
N LEU A 144 9.56 18.85 -4.62
CA LEU A 144 9.83 17.64 -3.87
C LEU A 144 11.21 17.07 -4.28
N LYS A 145 11.91 16.47 -3.33
CA LYS A 145 13.17 15.72 -3.63
C LYS A 145 12.88 14.45 -4.44
N TYR A 146 11.74 13.82 -4.19
CA TYR A 146 11.22 12.67 -4.90
C TYR A 146 9.72 12.54 -4.59
N LEU A 147 9.02 11.74 -5.38
CA LEU A 147 7.62 11.37 -5.11
C LEU A 147 7.56 9.84 -4.97
N GLY A 148 7.00 9.37 -3.86
CA GLY A 148 6.96 7.94 -3.52
C GLY A 148 5.89 7.14 -4.26
N VAL A 149 5.67 7.42 -5.54
CA VAL A 149 4.80 6.64 -6.43
C VAL A 149 5.69 5.84 -7.39
N PRO A 150 5.54 4.51 -7.49
CA PRO A 150 6.34 3.71 -8.42
C PRO A 150 6.10 4.12 -9.87
N ARG A 151 7.15 4.18 -10.67
CA ARG A 151 7.04 4.53 -12.09
C ARG A 151 6.61 3.31 -12.91
N TYR A 152 5.71 3.56 -13.84
CA TYR A 152 5.25 2.59 -14.83
C TYR A 152 6.17 2.60 -16.05
N TRP A 153 6.69 1.44 -16.44
CA TRP A 153 7.62 1.32 -17.55
C TRP A 153 7.07 0.58 -18.76
N GLY A 154 6.08 -0.29 -18.54
CA GLY A 154 5.47 -1.05 -19.64
C GLY A 154 4.54 -2.14 -19.13
N SER A 155 3.71 -2.66 -19.99
CA SER A 155 2.81 -3.79 -19.68
C SER A 155 2.37 -4.48 -20.97
N GLY A 156 1.92 -5.71 -20.81
CA GLY A 156 1.42 -6.46 -21.96
C GLY A 156 0.74 -7.76 -21.55
N LEU A 157 0.43 -8.54 -22.56
CA LEU A 157 -0.02 -9.93 -22.45
C LEU A 157 1.07 -10.84 -23.01
N HIS A 158 1.29 -11.95 -22.37
CA HIS A 158 2.26 -12.95 -22.77
C HIS A 158 1.58 -14.32 -22.80
N GLU A 159 1.69 -15.01 -23.91
CA GLU A 159 1.15 -16.35 -24.09
C GLU A 159 2.24 -17.39 -23.77
N ARG A 160 1.89 -18.34 -22.92
CA ARG A 160 2.81 -19.43 -22.56
C ARG A 160 2.04 -20.71 -22.25
N ASN A 161 2.41 -21.80 -22.87
CA ASN A 161 1.79 -23.13 -22.67
C ASN A 161 0.25 -23.06 -22.79
N GLY A 162 -0.26 -22.28 -23.76
CA GLY A 162 -1.70 -22.11 -23.98
C GLY A 162 -2.42 -21.26 -22.95
N ASN A 163 -1.70 -20.65 -22.03
CA ASN A 163 -2.25 -19.74 -21.01
C ASN A 163 -1.82 -18.31 -21.28
N SER A 164 -2.73 -17.37 -21.03
CA SER A 164 -2.45 -15.94 -21.16
C SER A 164 -2.11 -15.31 -19.82
N TYR A 165 -1.03 -14.56 -19.77
CA TYR A 165 -0.54 -13.85 -18.58
C TYR A 165 -0.50 -12.34 -18.84
N ARG A 166 -0.97 -11.57 -17.89
CA ARG A 166 -0.80 -10.10 -17.86
C ARG A 166 0.46 -9.78 -17.08
N PHE A 167 1.28 -8.86 -17.60
CA PHE A 167 2.46 -8.40 -16.87
C PHE A 167 2.54 -6.88 -16.83
N MET A 168 3.26 -6.38 -15.84
CA MET A 168 3.56 -4.95 -15.67
C MET A 168 5.01 -4.81 -15.23
N ILE A 169 5.72 -3.85 -15.81
CA ILE A 169 7.11 -3.51 -15.47
C ILE A 169 7.10 -2.21 -14.65
N MET A 170 7.76 -2.25 -13.50
CA MET A 170 7.82 -1.13 -12.57
C MET A 170 9.22 -1.02 -11.95
N ASP A 171 9.47 0.04 -11.20
CA ASP A 171 10.71 0.20 -10.45
C ASP A 171 10.90 -0.96 -9.45
N ARG A 172 12.16 -1.31 -9.22
CA ARG A 172 12.53 -2.24 -8.16
C ARG A 172 12.65 -1.50 -6.83
N PHE A 173 12.10 -2.12 -5.78
CA PHE A 173 12.18 -1.61 -4.41
C PHE A 173 12.97 -2.57 -3.51
N GLY A 174 13.33 -2.06 -2.35
CA GLY A 174 14.02 -2.80 -1.30
C GLY A 174 13.03 -3.40 -0.29
N ARG A 175 13.35 -3.24 0.99
CA ARG A 175 12.59 -3.85 2.09
C ARG A 175 11.24 -3.15 2.29
N ASP A 176 10.22 -3.91 2.67
CA ASP A 176 8.95 -3.39 3.12
C ASP A 176 9.01 -2.98 4.60
N LEU A 177 8.20 -1.97 4.95
CA LEU A 177 8.20 -1.43 6.31
C LEU A 177 7.57 -2.39 7.32
N GLN A 178 6.74 -3.35 6.88
CA GLN A 178 6.13 -4.33 7.79
C GLN A 178 7.19 -5.22 8.44
N LYS A 179 8.12 -5.75 7.65
CA LYS A 179 9.25 -6.54 8.17
C LYS A 179 10.12 -5.72 9.12
N MET A 180 10.39 -4.46 8.74
CA MET A 180 11.19 -3.57 9.57
C MET A 180 10.49 -3.25 10.90
N TYR A 181 9.17 -3.07 10.87
CA TYR A 181 8.33 -2.86 12.04
C TYR A 181 8.39 -4.08 12.98
N GLU A 182 8.24 -5.28 12.42
CA GLU A 182 8.32 -6.52 13.19
C GLU A 182 9.70 -6.74 13.83
N GLU A 183 10.77 -6.41 13.11
CA GLU A 183 12.15 -6.50 13.60
C GLU A 183 12.45 -5.44 14.66
N ASN A 184 11.77 -4.30 14.62
CA ASN A 184 11.97 -3.18 15.55
C ASN A 184 10.94 -3.18 16.71
N ALA A 185 10.65 -4.36 17.26
CA ALA A 185 9.76 -4.56 18.42
C ALA A 185 8.36 -3.93 18.21
N LYS A 186 7.90 -3.88 16.96
CA LYS A 186 6.59 -3.34 16.55
C LYS A 186 6.39 -1.87 16.96
N GLN A 187 7.43 -1.07 16.81
CA GLN A 187 7.35 0.40 16.97
C GLN A 187 8.36 1.08 16.08
N PHE A 188 8.03 2.26 15.60
CA PHE A 188 8.97 3.16 14.93
C PHE A 188 9.18 4.39 15.82
N SER A 189 10.34 5.05 15.67
CA SER A 189 10.61 6.29 16.40
C SER A 189 9.60 7.38 16.02
N HIS A 190 9.28 8.24 16.96
CA HIS A 190 8.33 9.34 16.76
C HIS A 190 8.71 10.18 15.53
N LYS A 191 10.00 10.54 15.41
CA LYS A 191 10.54 11.28 14.25
C LYS A 191 10.22 10.54 12.93
N THR A 192 10.51 9.24 12.87
CA THR A 192 10.32 8.43 11.64
C THR A 192 8.85 8.37 11.26
N VAL A 193 7.94 8.16 12.23
CA VAL A 193 6.50 8.11 11.94
C VAL A 193 6.01 9.44 11.35
N LEU A 194 6.41 10.57 11.93
CA LEU A 194 6.00 11.89 11.40
C LEU A 194 6.57 12.14 10.00
N GLN A 195 7.83 11.74 9.75
CA GLN A 195 8.44 11.85 8.42
C GLN A 195 7.74 10.93 7.40
N LEU A 196 7.37 9.68 7.79
CA LEU A 196 6.58 8.79 6.94
C LEU A 196 5.22 9.42 6.61
N GLY A 197 4.55 10.00 7.62
CA GLY A 197 3.29 10.72 7.42
C GLY A 197 3.42 11.81 6.35
N LEU A 198 4.48 12.62 6.43
CA LEU A 198 4.75 13.69 5.44
C LEU A 198 4.93 13.11 4.03
N ARG A 199 5.76 12.04 3.88
CA ARG A 199 5.99 11.41 2.56
C ARG A 199 4.70 10.80 2.01
N ILE A 200 3.89 10.17 2.87
CA ILE A 200 2.63 9.55 2.43
C ILE A 200 1.61 10.64 2.05
N LEU A 201 1.57 11.78 2.75
CA LEU A 201 0.73 12.91 2.35
C LEU A 201 1.10 13.44 0.96
N ASP A 202 2.40 13.51 0.63
CA ASP A 202 2.84 13.90 -0.72
C ASP A 202 2.35 12.91 -1.78
N ILE A 203 2.42 11.60 -1.47
CA ILE A 203 1.92 10.54 -2.36
C ILE A 203 0.40 10.67 -2.54
N LEU A 204 -0.34 10.80 -1.42
CA LEU A 204 -1.81 10.84 -1.46
C LEU A 204 -2.33 12.06 -2.21
N GLU A 205 -1.72 13.25 -2.00
CA GLU A 205 -2.10 14.44 -2.76
C GLU A 205 -1.98 14.19 -4.26
N TYR A 206 -0.86 13.62 -4.70
CA TYR A 206 -0.64 13.26 -6.11
C TYR A 206 -1.69 12.26 -6.62
N VAL A 207 -1.91 11.18 -5.88
CA VAL A 207 -2.85 10.11 -6.26
C VAL A 207 -4.27 10.66 -6.36
N HIS A 208 -4.67 11.49 -5.39
CA HIS A 208 -5.99 12.11 -5.33
C HIS A 208 -6.20 13.13 -6.47
N GLU A 209 -5.17 13.90 -6.83
CA GLU A 209 -5.24 14.84 -7.97
C GLU A 209 -5.35 14.09 -9.31
N HIS A 210 -4.93 12.82 -9.35
CA HIS A 210 -5.12 11.95 -10.52
C HIS A 210 -6.41 11.13 -10.43
N GLU A 211 -7.38 11.58 -9.60
CA GLU A 211 -8.73 11.02 -9.49
C GLU A 211 -8.80 9.65 -8.79
N TYR A 212 -7.72 9.19 -8.18
CA TYR A 212 -7.67 7.88 -7.50
C TYR A 212 -7.50 8.04 -6.00
N VAL A 213 -7.92 7.02 -5.27
CA VAL A 213 -7.56 6.76 -3.88
C VAL A 213 -6.92 5.39 -3.79
N HIS A 214 -6.07 5.18 -2.79
CA HIS A 214 -5.34 3.93 -2.62
C HIS A 214 -6.20 2.84 -1.96
N GLY A 215 -6.80 3.15 -0.81
CA GLY A 215 -7.73 2.28 -0.08
C GLY A 215 -7.10 1.17 0.75
N ASP A 216 -5.76 0.99 0.73
CA ASP A 216 -5.09 -0.08 1.49
C ASP A 216 -3.67 0.33 1.94
N ILE A 217 -3.56 1.54 2.53
CA ILE A 217 -2.29 2.03 3.07
C ILE A 217 -1.94 1.21 4.32
N LYS A 218 -0.71 0.68 4.36
CA LYS A 218 -0.19 -0.09 5.51
C LYS A 218 1.31 -0.32 5.32
N ALA A 219 2.00 -0.69 6.39
CA ALA A 219 3.45 -0.91 6.37
C ALA A 219 3.89 -1.94 5.31
N ALA A 220 3.09 -2.98 5.06
CA ALA A 220 3.39 -4.00 4.05
C ALA A 220 3.34 -3.45 2.61
N ASN A 221 2.63 -2.34 2.38
CA ASN A 221 2.53 -1.68 1.08
C ASN A 221 3.46 -0.46 0.96
N LEU A 222 4.34 -0.25 1.94
CA LEU A 222 5.35 0.80 1.94
C LEU A 222 6.74 0.16 1.81
N LEU A 223 7.41 0.43 0.70
CA LEU A 223 8.72 -0.16 0.40
C LEU A 223 9.78 0.95 0.29
N LEU A 224 10.96 0.67 0.81
CA LEU A 224 12.10 1.57 0.64
C LEU A 224 12.65 1.46 -0.80
N SER A 225 13.20 2.52 -1.30
CA SER A 225 13.95 2.49 -2.56
C SER A 225 15.10 1.49 -2.45
N TYR A 226 15.31 0.70 -3.49
CA TYR A 226 16.45 -0.22 -3.58
C TYR A 226 17.79 0.52 -3.50
N LYS A 227 17.83 1.77 -4.01
CA LYS A 227 19.06 2.57 -4.11
C LYS A 227 19.25 3.55 -2.95
N ASN A 228 18.17 3.96 -2.29
CA ASN A 228 18.21 4.98 -1.24
C ASN A 228 17.22 4.64 -0.12
N PRO A 229 17.67 4.10 1.01
CA PRO A 229 16.78 3.66 2.10
C PRO A 229 16.04 4.79 2.81
N ASN A 230 16.31 6.05 2.47
CA ASN A 230 15.58 7.21 2.98
C ASN A 230 14.41 7.62 2.08
N GLN A 231 14.12 6.86 1.03
CA GLN A 231 12.98 7.10 0.14
C GLN A 231 11.97 5.97 0.28
N VAL A 232 10.74 6.30 0.64
CA VAL A 232 9.62 5.36 0.80
C VAL A 232 8.64 5.49 -0.37
N TYR A 233 8.15 4.36 -0.83
CA TYR A 233 7.22 4.24 -1.96
C TYR A 233 5.97 3.48 -1.54
N LEU A 234 4.81 3.97 -1.90
CA LEU A 234 3.53 3.29 -1.69
C LEU A 234 3.24 2.43 -2.93
N VAL A 235 3.08 1.13 -2.71
CA VAL A 235 2.90 0.13 -3.78
C VAL A 235 1.55 -0.58 -3.62
N ASP A 236 1.22 -1.45 -4.56
CA ASP A 236 0.03 -2.30 -4.60
C ASP A 236 -1.28 -1.51 -4.71
N TYR A 237 -1.48 -0.94 -5.89
CA TYR A 237 -2.72 -0.23 -6.26
C TYR A 237 -3.84 -1.19 -6.73
N GLY A 238 -3.79 -2.44 -6.28
CA GLY A 238 -4.80 -3.46 -6.61
C GLY A 238 -6.21 -3.16 -6.09
N LEU A 239 -6.31 -2.35 -5.03
CA LEU A 239 -7.58 -1.85 -4.48
C LEU A 239 -7.84 -0.38 -4.84
N ALA A 240 -6.97 0.25 -5.61
CA ALA A 240 -7.13 1.66 -5.97
C ALA A 240 -8.47 1.90 -6.70
N TYR A 241 -9.13 2.97 -6.33
CA TYR A 241 -10.45 3.28 -6.83
C TYR A 241 -10.48 4.68 -7.46
N ARG A 242 -11.03 4.79 -8.68
CA ARG A 242 -11.20 6.08 -9.36
C ARG A 242 -12.44 6.76 -8.79
N TYR A 243 -12.24 7.55 -7.73
CA TYR A 243 -13.32 8.16 -6.94
C TYR A 243 -13.96 9.37 -7.65
N CYS A 244 -13.25 10.00 -8.57
CA CYS A 244 -13.65 11.28 -9.18
C CYS A 244 -13.40 11.28 -10.71
N PRO A 245 -14.01 10.34 -11.48
CA PRO A 245 -13.75 10.27 -12.91
C PRO A 245 -14.21 11.56 -13.62
N GLU A 246 -13.29 12.18 -14.35
CA GLU A 246 -13.53 13.38 -15.14
C GLU A 246 -14.04 14.54 -14.28
N GLY A 247 -13.54 14.63 -13.04
CA GLY A 247 -13.90 15.70 -12.10
C GLY A 247 -15.23 15.51 -11.38
N VAL A 248 -15.93 14.38 -11.61
CA VAL A 248 -17.22 14.11 -10.97
C VAL A 248 -17.03 13.12 -9.81
N HIS A 249 -17.13 13.61 -8.58
CA HIS A 249 -16.99 12.78 -7.38
C HIS A 249 -18.12 11.75 -7.30
N LYS A 250 -17.79 10.53 -6.87
CA LYS A 250 -18.81 9.49 -6.59
C LYS A 250 -19.67 9.91 -5.40
N VAL A 251 -20.97 9.63 -5.49
CA VAL A 251 -21.95 9.99 -4.46
C VAL A 251 -21.78 9.08 -3.24
N TYR A 252 -21.96 9.64 -2.03
CA TYR A 252 -22.01 8.87 -0.80
C TYR A 252 -23.20 7.91 -0.84
N LYS A 253 -22.92 6.63 -0.79
CA LYS A 253 -23.94 5.59 -0.78
C LYS A 253 -23.42 4.36 -0.06
N GLU A 254 -24.06 3.98 1.03
CA GLU A 254 -23.76 2.75 1.76
C GLU A 254 -24.25 1.53 0.96
N ASP A 255 -23.44 0.49 0.90
CA ASP A 255 -23.78 -0.76 0.22
C ASP A 255 -23.33 -1.96 1.09
N PRO A 256 -24.26 -2.65 1.75
CA PRO A 256 -23.93 -3.78 2.60
C PRO A 256 -23.16 -4.92 1.91
N LYS A 257 -23.17 -4.97 0.58
CA LYS A 257 -22.44 -5.99 -0.20
C LYS A 257 -20.95 -5.66 -0.39
N ARG A 258 -20.58 -4.42 -0.10
CA ARG A 258 -19.20 -3.91 -0.25
C ARG A 258 -18.55 -3.58 1.09
N CYS A 259 -19.20 -3.92 2.18
CA CYS A 259 -18.69 -3.61 3.52
C CYS A 259 -17.34 -4.25 3.77
N HIS A 260 -16.50 -3.51 4.48
CA HIS A 260 -15.21 -3.97 5.03
C HIS A 260 -14.11 -4.25 3.99
N ASP A 261 -14.16 -3.60 2.81
CA ASP A 261 -13.07 -3.69 1.82
C ASP A 261 -11.77 -3.07 2.40
N GLY A 262 -10.62 -3.65 2.04
CA GLY A 262 -9.29 -3.23 2.51
C GLY A 262 -8.78 -4.14 3.65
N THR A 263 -7.72 -3.69 4.31
CA THR A 263 -7.18 -4.38 5.50
C THR A 263 -8.01 -3.99 6.71
N ILE A 264 -8.73 -4.94 7.28
CA ILE A 264 -9.75 -4.72 8.32
C ILE A 264 -9.25 -3.86 9.48
N GLU A 265 -8.01 -4.04 9.85
CA GLU A 265 -7.31 -3.31 10.92
C GLU A 265 -7.25 -1.80 10.65
N TYR A 266 -6.99 -1.39 9.41
CA TYR A 266 -6.76 0.02 9.04
C TYR A 266 -7.87 0.65 8.21
N THR A 267 -8.71 -0.16 7.56
CA THR A 267 -9.68 0.36 6.59
C THR A 267 -10.62 1.41 7.22
N SER A 268 -11.08 2.36 6.40
CA SER A 268 -11.87 3.51 6.87
C SER A 268 -13.28 3.11 7.31
N ILE A 269 -13.90 3.95 8.13
CA ILE A 269 -15.31 3.81 8.53
C ILE A 269 -16.23 3.78 7.30
N ASP A 270 -15.94 4.59 6.29
CA ASP A 270 -16.67 4.57 5.02
C ASP A 270 -16.60 3.18 4.35
N ALA A 271 -15.43 2.57 4.31
CA ALA A 271 -15.26 1.23 3.75
C ALA A 271 -16.01 0.17 4.59
N HIS A 272 -16.00 0.31 5.92
CA HIS A 272 -16.81 -0.56 6.79
C HIS A 272 -18.30 -0.48 6.49
N LYS A 273 -18.77 0.67 6.05
CA LYS A 273 -20.19 0.90 5.65
C LYS A 273 -20.45 0.55 4.18
N GLY A 274 -19.42 0.14 3.45
CA GLY A 274 -19.53 -0.19 2.02
C GLY A 274 -19.67 1.02 1.12
N VAL A 275 -19.30 2.20 1.60
CA VAL A 275 -19.25 3.42 0.80
C VAL A 275 -18.04 3.35 -0.14
N ALA A 276 -18.17 3.86 -1.36
CA ALA A 276 -17.05 3.93 -2.29
C ALA A 276 -15.89 4.73 -1.67
N PRO A 277 -14.64 4.25 -1.81
CA PRO A 277 -13.50 4.93 -1.20
C PRO A 277 -13.36 6.39 -1.69
N SER A 278 -12.92 7.27 -0.78
CA SER A 278 -12.71 8.69 -1.05
C SER A 278 -11.43 9.19 -0.39
N ARG A 279 -11.07 10.45 -0.66
CA ARG A 279 -9.86 11.10 -0.12
C ARG A 279 -9.78 11.03 1.40
N ARG A 280 -10.91 11.30 2.09
CA ARG A 280 -10.92 11.26 3.57
C ARG A 280 -10.64 9.84 4.10
N GLY A 281 -11.06 8.81 3.36
CA GLY A 281 -10.77 7.43 3.74
C GLY A 281 -9.28 7.12 3.77
N ASP A 282 -8.53 7.55 2.74
CA ASP A 282 -7.06 7.37 2.73
C ASP A 282 -6.37 8.12 3.88
N LEU A 283 -6.85 9.34 4.20
CA LEU A 283 -6.29 10.11 5.32
C LEU A 283 -6.61 9.45 6.66
N GLU A 284 -7.81 8.88 6.80
CA GLU A 284 -8.23 8.11 7.98
C GLU A 284 -7.33 6.87 8.17
N ILE A 285 -7.11 6.11 7.09
CA ILE A 285 -6.22 4.93 7.11
C ILE A 285 -4.80 5.34 7.54
N LEU A 286 -4.27 6.43 6.97
CA LEU A 286 -2.93 6.92 7.34
C LEU A 286 -2.87 7.28 8.83
N GLY A 287 -3.91 7.90 9.37
CA GLY A 287 -3.99 8.21 10.81
C GLY A 287 -3.88 6.95 11.68
N TYR A 288 -4.66 5.91 11.35
CA TYR A 288 -4.59 4.63 12.07
C TYR A 288 -3.20 3.97 11.95
N CYS A 289 -2.59 4.05 10.78
CA CYS A 289 -1.22 3.53 10.58
C CYS A 289 -0.21 4.26 11.47
N MET A 290 -0.25 5.59 11.51
CA MET A 290 0.67 6.40 12.34
C MET A 290 0.49 6.07 13.83
N ILE A 291 -0.76 5.95 14.29
CA ILE A 291 -1.06 5.55 15.68
C ILE A 291 -0.44 4.19 15.96
N HIS A 292 -0.71 3.21 15.10
CA HIS A 292 -0.22 1.84 15.28
C HIS A 292 1.32 1.80 15.30
N TRP A 293 1.98 2.53 14.40
CA TRP A 293 3.46 2.54 14.35
C TRP A 293 4.09 3.17 15.59
N LEU A 294 3.38 4.11 16.26
CA LEU A 294 3.85 4.76 17.49
C LEU A 294 3.54 3.95 18.75
N SER A 295 2.32 3.43 18.84
CA SER A 295 1.83 2.77 20.05
C SER A 295 2.16 1.27 20.09
N GLY A 296 2.21 0.64 18.90
CA GLY A 296 2.28 -0.81 18.76
C GLY A 296 0.92 -1.49 18.89
N HIS A 297 -0.17 -0.72 18.96
CA HIS A 297 -1.50 -1.24 19.28
C HIS A 297 -2.61 -0.35 18.75
N LEU A 298 -3.76 -0.98 18.36
CA LEU A 298 -5.02 -0.30 18.05
C LEU A 298 -6.15 -0.93 18.88
N PRO A 299 -7.15 -0.16 19.34
CA PRO A 299 -8.15 -0.66 20.29
C PRO A 299 -9.00 -1.84 19.80
N TRP A 300 -9.04 -2.10 18.51
CA TRP A 300 -9.85 -3.16 17.90
C TRP A 300 -9.05 -4.39 17.47
N GLU A 301 -7.74 -4.44 17.73
CA GLU A 301 -6.86 -5.52 17.25
C GLU A 301 -7.22 -6.90 17.78
N ASP A 302 -7.70 -6.98 19.01
CA ASP A 302 -8.00 -8.26 19.67
C ASP A 302 -9.19 -8.99 19.03
N ASN A 303 -10.00 -8.29 18.20
CA ASN A 303 -11.17 -8.91 17.60
C ASN A 303 -11.35 -8.54 16.11
N LEU A 304 -10.29 -8.66 15.31
CA LEU A 304 -10.33 -8.41 13.87
C LEU A 304 -11.22 -9.39 13.09
N LYS A 305 -11.63 -10.50 13.74
CA LYS A 305 -12.54 -11.49 13.12
C LYS A 305 -13.98 -11.01 13.08
N ASP A 306 -14.33 -9.99 13.85
CA ASP A 306 -15.65 -9.38 13.83
C ASP A 306 -15.57 -7.98 13.20
N PRO A 307 -15.85 -7.86 11.90
CA PRO A 307 -15.76 -6.55 11.22
C PRO A 307 -16.73 -5.50 11.76
N ASN A 308 -17.87 -5.92 12.36
CA ASN A 308 -18.81 -4.98 12.97
C ASN A 308 -18.25 -4.40 14.26
N PHE A 309 -17.63 -5.25 15.10
CA PHE A 309 -16.91 -4.79 16.30
C PHE A 309 -15.83 -3.75 15.91
N VAL A 310 -15.03 -4.05 14.89
CA VAL A 310 -13.97 -3.13 14.42
C VAL A 310 -14.58 -1.80 13.95
N ARG A 311 -15.65 -1.86 13.13
CA ARG A 311 -16.37 -0.66 12.66
C ARG A 311 -16.85 0.20 13.84
N ASP A 312 -17.55 -0.43 14.79
CA ASP A 312 -18.20 0.27 15.90
C ASP A 312 -17.15 0.87 16.85
N SER A 313 -16.02 0.15 17.07
CA SER A 313 -14.86 0.66 17.82
C SER A 313 -14.27 1.90 17.13
N LYS A 314 -14.07 1.85 15.80
CA LYS A 314 -13.56 2.99 15.04
C LYS A 314 -14.52 4.20 15.11
N ILE A 315 -15.84 3.97 15.01
CA ILE A 315 -16.84 5.03 15.13
C ILE A 315 -16.74 5.67 16.53
N ARG A 316 -16.73 4.87 17.60
CA ARG A 316 -16.58 5.35 18.98
C ARG A 316 -15.31 6.20 19.14
N CYS A 317 -14.19 5.71 18.63
CA CYS A 317 -12.89 6.39 18.69
C CYS A 317 -12.87 7.68 17.85
N ARG A 318 -13.51 7.69 16.68
CA ARG A 318 -13.61 8.89 15.84
C ARG A 318 -14.51 9.94 16.51
N ASP A 319 -15.61 9.53 17.11
CA ASP A 319 -16.54 10.48 17.76
C ASP A 319 -15.88 11.16 18.96
N ASN A 320 -14.94 10.48 19.62
CA ASN A 320 -14.13 11.04 20.69
C ASN A 320 -12.66 10.62 20.53
N ILE A 321 -11.85 11.48 19.91
CA ILE A 321 -10.42 11.22 19.63
C ILE A 321 -9.62 11.04 20.94
N SER A 322 -10.05 11.66 22.04
CA SER A 322 -9.38 11.46 23.33
C SER A 322 -9.40 9.98 23.74
N ILE A 323 -10.54 9.29 23.53
CA ILE A 323 -10.66 7.84 23.83
C ILE A 323 -9.62 7.05 23.02
N LEU A 324 -9.50 7.35 21.72
CA LEU A 324 -8.51 6.69 20.86
C LEU A 324 -7.09 6.87 21.40
N MET A 325 -6.76 8.12 21.80
CA MET A 325 -5.42 8.43 22.31
C MET A 325 -5.17 7.82 23.69
N ASP A 326 -6.20 7.76 24.55
CA ASP A 326 -6.11 7.13 25.87
C ASP A 326 -5.86 5.63 25.78
N GLU A 327 -6.60 4.95 24.88
CA GLU A 327 -6.49 3.50 24.70
C GLU A 327 -5.16 3.12 24.03
N CYS A 328 -4.67 3.92 23.06
CA CYS A 328 -3.42 3.61 22.35
C CYS A 328 -2.15 4.00 23.13
N PHE A 329 -2.23 5.00 24.01
CA PHE A 329 -1.06 5.54 24.73
C PHE A 329 -1.30 5.59 26.25
N PRO A 330 -1.64 4.46 26.88
CA PRO A 330 -1.91 4.46 28.33
C PRO A 330 -0.63 4.79 29.12
N GLY A 331 -0.70 5.80 30.01
CA GLY A 331 0.42 6.20 30.84
C GLY A 331 1.60 6.84 30.13
N LYS A 332 1.48 7.11 28.82
CA LYS A 332 2.52 7.76 28.01
C LYS A 332 2.09 9.18 27.63
N ASN A 333 3.06 10.01 27.30
CA ASN A 333 2.77 11.29 26.67
C ASN A 333 2.10 11.03 25.31
N LYS A 334 0.87 11.48 25.17
CA LYS A 334 0.09 11.30 23.94
C LYS A 334 0.61 12.24 22.85
N PRO A 335 0.83 11.76 21.61
CA PRO A 335 1.26 12.63 20.52
C PRO A 335 0.11 13.56 20.09
N ASP A 336 0.17 14.80 20.56
CA ASP A 336 -0.86 15.83 20.34
C ASP A 336 -1.10 16.12 18.85
N GLU A 337 -0.05 16.07 18.04
CA GLU A 337 -0.15 16.26 16.60
C GLU A 337 -0.93 15.13 15.91
N ILE A 338 -0.87 13.90 16.45
CA ILE A 338 -1.66 12.79 15.90
C ILE A 338 -3.14 12.96 16.27
N ALA A 339 -3.44 13.40 17.50
CA ALA A 339 -4.80 13.76 17.90
C ALA A 339 -5.36 14.86 16.99
N LYS A 340 -4.60 15.94 16.77
CA LYS A 340 -4.97 17.05 15.87
C LYS A 340 -5.18 16.57 14.43
N TYR A 341 -4.33 15.65 13.95
CA TYR A 341 -4.46 15.06 12.63
C TYR A 341 -5.82 14.33 12.51
N MET A 342 -6.15 13.48 13.49
CA MET A 342 -7.40 12.71 13.50
C MET A 342 -8.64 13.62 13.61
N GLU A 343 -8.57 14.70 14.41
CA GLU A 343 -9.65 15.68 14.48
C GLU A 343 -9.88 16.37 13.12
N LYS A 344 -8.80 16.70 12.40
CA LYS A 344 -8.95 17.26 11.05
C LYS A 344 -9.58 16.25 10.07
N VAL A 345 -9.19 14.98 10.16
CA VAL A 345 -9.79 13.91 9.33
C VAL A 345 -11.29 13.78 9.63
N LYS A 346 -11.65 13.79 10.92
CA LYS A 346 -13.05 13.69 11.39
C LYS A 346 -13.94 14.79 10.78
N LEU A 347 -13.40 15.99 10.60
CA LEU A 347 -14.14 17.15 10.09
C LEU A 347 -14.35 17.12 8.56
N LEU A 348 -13.62 16.29 7.82
CA LEU A 348 -13.74 16.25 6.37
C LEU A 348 -15.08 15.68 5.93
N SER A 349 -15.77 16.38 5.04
CA SER A 349 -16.93 15.86 4.32
C SER A 349 -16.49 14.81 3.28
N TYR A 350 -17.41 13.94 2.87
CA TYR A 350 -17.09 12.82 1.97
C TYR A 350 -16.49 13.27 0.63
N GLU A 351 -17.07 14.33 0.04
CA GLU A 351 -16.63 14.84 -1.26
C GLU A 351 -15.57 15.94 -1.15
N GLU A 352 -15.25 16.36 0.08
CA GLU A 352 -14.34 17.48 0.32
C GLU A 352 -12.93 17.20 -0.19
N LYS A 353 -12.32 18.19 -0.83
CA LYS A 353 -10.89 18.16 -1.16
C LYS A 353 -10.10 18.61 0.06
N PRO A 354 -9.30 17.71 0.67
CA PRO A 354 -8.50 18.08 1.84
C PRO A 354 -7.48 19.18 1.50
N VAL A 355 -7.22 20.06 2.44
CA VAL A 355 -6.08 20.99 2.36
C VAL A 355 -4.87 20.24 2.93
N TYR A 356 -4.14 19.52 2.06
CA TYR A 356 -3.02 18.64 2.48
C TYR A 356 -1.95 19.41 3.25
N GLN A 357 -1.77 20.68 2.93
CA GLN A 357 -0.81 21.54 3.63
C GLN A 357 -1.12 21.66 5.13
N HIS A 358 -2.41 21.72 5.52
CA HIS A 358 -2.80 21.76 6.93
C HIS A 358 -2.41 20.47 7.68
N PHE A 359 -2.47 19.32 7.00
CA PHE A 359 -2.03 18.04 7.59
C PHE A 359 -0.50 18.00 7.74
N ARG A 360 0.23 18.49 6.71
CA ARG A 360 1.70 18.59 6.79
C ARG A 360 2.14 19.50 7.94
N GLU A 361 1.49 20.66 8.10
CA GLU A 361 1.80 21.61 9.16
C GLU A 361 1.63 21.01 10.56
N VAL A 362 0.58 20.19 10.75
CA VAL A 362 0.38 19.47 12.02
C VAL A 362 1.56 18.53 12.31
N LEU A 363 1.98 17.74 11.32
CA LEU A 363 3.10 16.80 11.49
C LEU A 363 4.45 17.53 11.66
N LEU A 364 4.68 18.65 10.95
CA LEU A 364 5.88 19.46 11.10
C LEU A 364 5.94 20.13 12.47
N GLN A 365 4.79 20.58 13.01
CA GLN A 365 4.70 21.10 14.38
C GLN A 365 5.02 20.01 15.40
N GLY A 366 4.55 18.77 15.16
CA GLY A 366 4.90 17.61 15.97
C GLY A 366 6.42 17.36 15.99
N LEU A 367 7.07 17.37 14.82
CA LEU A 367 8.54 17.25 14.73
C LEU A 367 9.24 18.33 15.55
N LYS A 368 8.79 19.58 15.44
CA LYS A 368 9.34 20.69 16.19
C LYS A 368 9.15 20.51 17.71
N ALA A 369 7.98 20.03 18.13
CA ALA A 369 7.65 19.82 19.55
C ALA A 369 8.57 18.78 20.21
N ILE A 370 9.02 17.77 19.44
CA ILE A 370 9.99 16.77 19.93
C ILE A 370 11.45 17.17 19.65
N GLY A 371 11.71 18.45 19.30
CA GLY A 371 13.06 18.96 19.04
C GLY A 371 13.70 18.40 17.76
N GLN A 372 12.91 17.92 16.81
CA GLN A 372 13.36 17.32 15.57
C GLN A 372 12.97 18.14 14.34
N LYS A 373 13.50 17.78 13.18
CA LYS A 373 13.17 18.42 11.90
C LYS A 373 13.00 17.35 10.80
N ASP A 374 12.35 17.71 9.73
CA ASP A 374 12.27 16.87 8.54
C ASP A 374 13.56 16.97 7.74
N ASP A 375 14.57 16.21 8.14
CA ASP A 375 15.88 16.15 7.47
C ASP A 375 15.89 15.13 6.31
N GLY A 376 14.84 14.33 6.19
CA GLY A 376 14.71 13.29 5.17
C GLY A 376 15.51 12.02 5.50
N VAL A 377 15.98 11.87 6.74
CA VAL A 377 16.69 10.66 7.19
C VAL A 377 15.71 9.81 8.02
N LEU A 378 15.37 8.65 7.48
CA LEU A 378 14.47 7.70 8.15
C LEU A 378 15.29 6.75 9.03
N ASP A 379 15.02 6.78 10.33
CA ASP A 379 15.68 5.91 11.30
C ASP A 379 14.71 4.85 11.81
N PHE A 380 14.95 3.62 11.40
CA PHE A 380 14.11 2.48 11.77
C PHE A 380 14.68 1.70 12.98
N GLY A 381 15.73 2.19 13.61
CA GLY A 381 16.31 1.59 14.83
C GLY A 381 16.98 0.23 14.61
N LEU A 382 17.18 -0.18 13.37
CA LEU A 382 17.84 -1.45 13.06
C LEU A 382 19.35 -1.29 13.29
N ALA A 383 19.91 -2.08 14.19
CA ALA A 383 21.36 -2.15 14.36
C ALA A 383 22.02 -2.43 13.00
N GLU A 384 23.10 -1.72 12.71
CA GLU A 384 23.88 -1.91 11.48
C GLU A 384 24.55 -3.30 11.47
N ASN A 385 23.74 -4.36 11.34
CA ASN A 385 24.28 -5.69 11.07
C ASN A 385 24.61 -5.75 9.57
N GLY A 386 25.89 -5.86 9.30
CA GLY A 386 26.46 -5.69 7.97
C GLY A 386 25.84 -6.55 6.88
N ASP A 387 25.58 -5.95 5.84
CA ASP A 387 25.85 -6.29 4.44
C ASP A 387 25.06 -5.41 3.48
N CYS A 388 25.38 -4.13 3.50
CA CYS A 388 25.18 -3.29 2.31
C CYS A 388 26.56 -2.84 1.87
N GLN A 389 27.01 -3.31 0.74
CA GLN A 389 28.28 -2.89 0.12
C GLN A 389 28.31 -1.36 0.02
N ARG A 390 29.01 -0.73 0.96
CA ARG A 390 29.37 0.68 0.87
C ARG A 390 30.48 0.81 -0.17
N ASN A 391 30.26 1.60 -1.18
CA ASN A 391 31.29 1.96 -2.16
C ASN A 391 32.56 2.47 -1.46
N PRO A 392 33.77 2.04 -1.88
CA PRO A 392 35.00 2.31 -1.17
C PRO A 392 35.54 3.75 -1.23
N VAL A 393 34.78 4.71 -1.77
CA VAL A 393 35.38 6.04 -2.09
C VAL A 393 35.47 6.97 -0.88
N GLN A 394 34.84 6.68 0.25
CA GLN A 394 34.89 7.59 1.40
C GLN A 394 35.87 7.20 2.54
N LYS A 395 36.57 6.06 2.43
CA LYS A 395 37.51 5.63 3.49
C LYS A 395 38.88 6.29 3.44
N LYS A 396 39.23 7.05 2.38
CA LYS A 396 40.55 7.66 2.26
C LYS A 396 40.73 9.01 2.96
N LYS A 397 39.64 9.68 3.42
CA LYS A 397 39.77 11.00 4.06
C LYS A 397 39.83 10.97 5.61
N ARG A 398 39.55 9.84 6.25
CA ARG A 398 39.60 9.76 7.73
C ARG A 398 40.85 9.15 8.32
N LYS A 399 41.73 8.50 7.49
CA LYS A 399 43.01 7.94 7.97
C LYS A 399 44.21 8.91 7.91
N ALA A 400 44.05 10.10 7.30
CA ALA A 400 45.09 11.09 7.21
C ALA A 400 45.14 12.08 8.40
N ALA A 401 44.13 12.04 9.28
CA ALA A 401 44.05 12.95 10.43
C ALA A 401 44.49 12.33 11.76
N ALA A 402 44.80 11.00 11.79
CA ALA A 402 45.17 10.29 13.02
C ALA A 402 46.67 9.89 13.09
N ALA A 403 47.47 10.30 12.11
CA ALA A 403 48.89 9.86 12.02
C ALA A 403 49.91 10.99 12.26
N ALA A 404 49.51 12.07 12.94
CA ALA A 404 50.38 13.22 13.18
C ALA A 404 50.64 13.53 14.67
N SER A 405 50.59 12.54 15.53
CA SER A 405 51.05 12.71 16.91
C SER A 405 51.53 11.35 17.45
N GLU A 406 52.79 11.13 17.41
CA GLU A 406 53.63 10.36 18.32
C GLU A 406 54.83 9.78 17.58
N SER A 407 55.93 10.48 17.69
CA SER A 407 57.27 9.95 17.52
C SER A 407 58.04 10.34 18.78
N THR A 408 58.53 9.36 19.53
CA THR A 408 59.83 9.36 20.19
C THR A 408 60.03 8.14 21.07
N GLU A 409 61.18 7.51 20.89
CA GLU A 409 61.98 6.71 21.82
C GLU A 409 61.46 5.31 22.17
N ALA A 410 62.18 4.23 22.24
CA ALA A 410 63.61 3.91 22.05
C ALA A 410 63.75 2.39 21.95
N GLU A 411 64.81 2.03 21.31
CA GLU A 411 65.51 0.79 21.10
C GLU A 411 65.53 -0.32 22.17
N MET A 412 65.68 -1.51 21.71
CA MET A 412 66.62 -2.60 22.10
C MET A 412 66.03 -3.98 22.35
N GLU A 413 66.39 -4.91 21.49
CA GLU A 413 66.98 -6.27 21.65
C GLU A 413 66.09 -7.31 22.39
N ASP A 414 66.07 -8.56 22.10
CA ASP A 414 66.82 -9.52 21.29
C ASP A 414 66.13 -10.91 21.38
N THR A 415 66.34 -11.69 20.33
CA THR A 415 66.40 -13.16 20.25
C THR A 415 65.24 -14.07 20.72
N GLY A 416 64.92 -14.98 19.85
CA GLY A 416 64.55 -16.32 20.26
C GLY A 416 63.37 -17.01 19.59
N SER A 417 63.57 -17.57 18.43
CA SER A 417 62.82 -18.73 17.94
C SER A 417 63.54 -20.02 18.39
N PRO A 418 63.05 -21.25 18.36
CA PRO A 418 61.91 -21.80 17.58
C PRO A 418 61.23 -23.08 18.16
N LYS A 419 60.27 -23.60 17.36
CA LYS A 419 59.94 -25.03 17.10
C LYS A 419 58.90 -25.76 17.97
N LYS A 420 57.84 -26.12 17.30
CA LYS A 420 57.42 -27.47 16.81
C LYS A 420 56.48 -28.32 17.68
N LYS A 421 55.45 -28.74 17.00
CA LYS A 421 54.88 -30.10 16.82
C LYS A 421 53.67 -30.55 17.64
N LYS A 422 52.63 -30.90 16.87
CA LYS A 422 51.89 -32.20 16.81
C LYS A 422 51.09 -32.62 18.07
N ALA A 423 49.95 -33.21 18.03
CA ALA A 423 49.12 -33.96 17.15
C ALA A 423 47.81 -34.35 17.90
N ALA A 424 46.74 -34.43 17.22
CA ALA A 424 45.82 -35.58 17.04
C ALA A 424 45.21 -36.29 18.25
N ALA A 425 43.94 -36.45 18.21
CA ALA A 425 43.12 -37.70 18.27
C ALA A 425 41.75 -37.41 18.90
N SER A 426 40.76 -37.46 18.09
CA SER A 426 39.65 -38.41 17.96
C SER A 426 39.08 -39.00 19.28
N ASN A 427 37.78 -38.84 19.45
CA ASN A 427 36.88 -39.96 19.70
C ASN A 427 35.41 -39.58 19.64
N ALA A 428 34.70 -40.37 18.84
CA ALA A 428 33.25 -40.38 18.71
C ALA A 428 32.62 -41.29 19.77
N ILE A 429 31.42 -41.00 20.24
CA ILE A 429 30.45 -41.94 20.75
C ILE A 429 29.05 -41.34 20.59
N ALA A 430 28.28 -41.77 19.66
CA ALA A 430 27.17 -42.72 19.60
C ALA A 430 25.87 -42.25 20.27
N THR A 431 24.96 -41.95 19.40
CA THR A 431 23.50 -42.00 19.43
C THR A 431 22.77 -42.79 20.49
N ARG A 432 21.68 -42.21 21.02
CA ARG A 432 20.52 -43.01 21.44
C ARG A 432 19.21 -42.21 21.23
N THR A 433 18.50 -42.59 20.21
CA THR A 433 17.12 -42.18 19.94
C THR A 433 16.15 -42.86 20.88
N GLN A 434 15.29 -42.11 21.55
CA GLN A 434 14.07 -42.68 22.14
C GLN A 434 12.84 -42.02 21.51
N LYS A 435 12.06 -42.91 20.88
CA LYS A 435 10.77 -42.67 20.28
C LYS A 435 9.69 -42.67 21.36
N MET A 436 8.98 -41.58 21.56
CA MET A 436 7.78 -41.59 22.40
C MET A 436 6.55 -41.43 21.50
N THR A 437 5.68 -42.41 21.60
CA THR A 437 4.39 -42.47 20.93
C THR A 437 3.30 -41.88 21.82
N SER A 438 2.49 -41.00 21.26
CA SER A 438 1.31 -40.43 21.94
C SER A 438 0.04 -41.17 21.52
N PRO A 439 -0.95 -41.36 22.42
CA PRO A 439 -2.16 -42.13 22.11
C PRO A 439 -3.29 -41.30 21.51
N LYS A 440 -4.07 -41.94 20.64
CA LYS A 440 -5.26 -41.39 19.99
C LYS A 440 -6.46 -41.31 20.93
N PRO A 441 -7.33 -40.31 20.81
CA PRO A 441 -8.58 -40.24 21.59
C PRO A 441 -9.69 -41.09 20.97
N LYS A 442 -10.48 -41.73 21.83
CA LYS A 442 -11.63 -42.56 21.51
C LYS A 442 -12.86 -41.73 21.16
N LYS A 443 -13.60 -42.16 20.14
CA LYS A 443 -14.93 -41.62 19.74
C LYS A 443 -16.00 -42.02 20.74
N SER A 444 -16.78 -41.09 21.24
CA SER A 444 -18.02 -41.37 21.99
C SER A 444 -19.23 -41.15 21.08
N THR A 445 -20.05 -42.19 20.99
CA THR A 445 -21.35 -42.15 20.31
C THR A 445 -22.42 -41.56 21.24
N ALA A 446 -23.07 -40.50 20.81
CA ALA A 446 -24.20 -39.92 21.51
C ALA A 446 -25.50 -40.22 20.75
N THR A 447 -26.41 -40.84 21.46
CA THR A 447 -27.73 -41.27 20.98
C THR A 447 -28.70 -40.09 20.93
N ARG A 448 -29.38 -39.95 19.81
CA ARG A 448 -30.34 -38.89 19.54
C ARG A 448 -31.73 -39.32 20.01
N LYS A 449 -32.29 -38.67 21.02
CA LYS A 449 -33.73 -38.83 21.38
C LYS A 449 -34.52 -37.70 20.74
N ARG A 450 -35.53 -38.12 19.99
CA ARG A 450 -36.56 -37.30 19.31
C ARG A 450 -37.72 -37.02 20.30
N VAL A 451 -38.06 -35.78 20.51
CA VAL A 451 -39.29 -35.40 21.20
C VAL A 451 -40.13 -34.58 20.23
N GLN A 452 -41.36 -35.09 20.00
CA GLN A 452 -42.40 -34.38 19.29
C GLN A 452 -43.17 -33.48 20.26
N LYS A 453 -43.40 -32.25 19.91
CA LYS A 453 -44.64 -31.49 20.01
C LYS A 453 -44.50 -30.18 19.24
#